data_c97b596c9ec816bb246fed3f594e2377
#
_entry.id   c97b596c9ec816bb246fed3f594e2377
#
_cell.length_a   1.000
_cell.length_b   1.000
_cell.length_c   1.000
_cell.angle_alpha   90.00
_cell.angle_beta   90.00
_cell.angle_gamma   90.00
#
_symmetry.space_group_name_H-M   'P 1'
#
loop_
_entity.id
_entity.type
_entity.pdbx_description
1 polymer ?
#
loop_
_entity_poly.entity_id
_entity_poly.type
_entity_poly.pdbx_seq_one_letter_code
_entity_poly.pdbx_strand_id
1 'polypeptide(L)'
;LPAFTPSEKFVGGRKLEFLADYSSCIILDIDKLSAADLQNAKHLANQSEFTFASFISPSGNGLKILVKINSDKANHKEAFLLVQAHYESILKLEIDKSGKDVTRLCFYSWDENLYLNENATVFASETKQSCQAELIKAPTTLNFKPETLNSEALYNHCIKFTEKKVQFVNGS
;
A
#
# COMPACT_ATOMS: atom_id res chain seq x y z
N LEU A 1 -10.05 -11.83 -13.03
CA LEU A 1 -10.32 -10.76 -12.09
C LEU A 1 -9.65 -9.47 -12.57
N PRO A 2 -10.31 -8.30 -12.49
CA PRO A 2 -9.64 -7.04 -12.75
C PRO A 2 -8.53 -6.80 -11.73
N ALA A 3 -7.49 -6.06 -12.15
CA ALA A 3 -6.33 -5.80 -11.33
C ALA A 3 -5.84 -4.36 -11.55
N PHE A 4 -5.09 -3.83 -10.61
CA PHE A 4 -4.41 -2.55 -10.69
C PHE A 4 -2.94 -2.69 -10.26
N THR A 5 -2.13 -1.70 -10.55
CA THR A 5 -0.74 -1.59 -10.11
C THR A 5 -0.67 -0.52 -9.02
N PRO A 6 -0.42 -0.90 -7.73
CA PRO A 6 -0.41 0.05 -6.63
C PRO A 6 0.69 1.10 -6.73
N SER A 7 1.87 0.69 -7.21
CA SER A 7 3.07 1.52 -7.19
C SER A 7 3.26 2.39 -8.42
N GLU A 8 2.55 2.09 -9.52
CA GLU A 8 2.78 2.77 -10.80
C GLU A 8 1.51 2.89 -11.65
N LYS A 9 1.46 3.95 -12.47
CA LYS A 9 0.49 4.12 -13.54
C LYS A 9 1.14 3.81 -14.89
N PHE A 10 0.50 2.98 -15.68
CA PHE A 10 0.93 2.62 -17.03
C PHE A 10 -0.02 3.18 -18.07
N VAL A 11 0.52 3.55 -19.25
CA VAL A 11 -0.25 3.99 -20.43
C VAL A 11 0.21 3.21 -21.65
N GLY A 12 -0.69 2.42 -22.24
CA GLY A 12 -0.41 1.65 -23.45
C GLY A 12 0.09 0.23 -23.22
N GLY A 13 0.54 -0.13 -22.01
CA GLY A 13 1.02 -1.48 -21.69
C GLY A 13 1.59 -1.57 -20.29
N ARG A 14 2.03 -2.77 -19.86
CA ARG A 14 2.53 -3.04 -18.51
C ARG A 14 4.05 -3.16 -18.38
N LYS A 15 4.80 -2.94 -19.44
CA LYS A 15 6.27 -2.93 -19.36
C LYS A 15 6.76 -1.61 -18.80
N LEU A 16 7.95 -1.59 -18.22
CA LEU A 16 8.59 -0.39 -17.65
C LEU A 16 8.67 0.78 -18.63
N GLU A 17 8.73 0.50 -19.95
CA GLU A 17 8.72 1.49 -21.03
C GLU A 17 7.39 2.27 -21.14
N PHE A 18 6.29 1.71 -20.60
CA PHE A 18 4.95 2.31 -20.61
C PHE A 18 4.60 2.99 -19.29
N LEU A 19 5.56 3.10 -18.38
CA LEU A 19 5.36 3.76 -17.12
C LEU A 19 5.16 5.25 -17.33
N ALA A 20 4.03 5.74 -16.84
CA ALA A 20 3.66 7.16 -16.95
C ALA A 20 3.87 7.93 -15.65
N ASP A 21 3.68 7.28 -14.51
CA ASP A 21 3.76 7.95 -13.20
C ASP A 21 4.05 6.94 -12.09
N TYR A 22 4.78 7.38 -11.06
CA TYR A 22 5.09 6.60 -9.87
C TYR A 22 4.24 7.09 -8.68
N SER A 23 3.46 6.20 -8.09
CA SER A 23 2.46 6.56 -7.08
C SER A 23 3.02 6.72 -5.66
N SER A 24 4.30 6.38 -5.43
CA SER A 24 4.90 6.34 -4.08
C SER A 24 4.06 5.53 -3.09
N CYS A 25 3.56 4.38 -3.54
CA CYS A 25 2.77 3.46 -2.73
C CYS A 25 3.35 2.05 -2.80
N ILE A 26 3.44 1.40 -1.65
CA ILE A 26 3.84 0.00 -1.51
C ILE A 26 2.61 -0.83 -1.15
N ILE A 27 2.52 -2.02 -1.75
CA ILE A 27 1.60 -3.06 -1.32
C ILE A 27 2.34 -4.20 -0.66
N LEU A 28 1.91 -4.57 0.53
CA LEU A 28 2.32 -5.79 1.23
C LEU A 28 1.26 -6.86 1.02
N ASP A 29 1.69 -8.09 0.84
CA ASP A 29 0.84 -9.25 0.61
C ASP A 29 1.19 -10.35 1.62
N ILE A 30 0.20 -10.84 2.36
CA ILE A 30 0.34 -11.90 3.34
C ILE A 30 -0.68 -12.97 3.00
N ASP A 31 -0.20 -14.14 2.60
CA ASP A 31 -1.03 -15.22 2.11
C ASP A 31 -1.19 -16.35 3.13
N LYS A 32 -2.19 -17.23 2.89
CA LYS A 32 -2.39 -18.49 3.59
C LYS A 32 -2.61 -18.37 5.11
N LEU A 33 -3.30 -17.33 5.51
CA LEU A 33 -3.67 -17.10 6.90
C LEU A 33 -4.88 -17.94 7.29
N SER A 34 -4.91 -18.44 8.54
CA SER A 34 -6.15 -18.91 9.15
C SER A 34 -7.12 -17.74 9.34
N ALA A 35 -8.42 -18.01 9.50
CA ALA A 35 -9.40 -16.94 9.73
C ALA A 35 -9.07 -16.11 10.98
N ALA A 36 -8.57 -16.74 12.05
CA ALA A 36 -8.18 -16.07 13.29
C ALA A 36 -6.94 -15.18 13.07
N ASP A 37 -5.91 -15.71 12.39
CA ASP A 37 -4.68 -14.95 12.09
C ASP A 37 -4.97 -13.78 11.17
N LEU A 38 -5.84 -13.95 10.18
CA LEU A 38 -6.25 -12.90 9.26
C LEU A 38 -6.91 -11.74 9.99
N GLN A 39 -7.86 -12.02 10.88
CA GLN A 39 -8.54 -10.99 11.68
C GLN A 39 -7.57 -10.28 12.61
N ASN A 40 -6.69 -11.02 13.29
CA ASN A 40 -5.68 -10.44 14.17
C ASN A 40 -4.67 -9.58 13.39
N ALA A 41 -4.15 -10.09 12.28
CA ALA A 41 -3.21 -9.36 11.42
C ALA A 41 -3.84 -8.07 10.88
N LYS A 42 -5.09 -8.13 10.40
CA LYS A 42 -5.82 -6.96 9.92
C LYS A 42 -6.03 -5.94 11.04
N HIS A 43 -6.40 -6.39 12.23
CA HIS A 43 -6.56 -5.50 13.39
C HIS A 43 -5.25 -4.79 13.74
N LEU A 44 -4.13 -5.53 13.86
CA LEU A 44 -2.82 -4.97 14.16
C LEU A 44 -2.33 -4.01 13.06
N ALA A 45 -2.51 -4.38 11.79
CA ALA A 45 -2.16 -3.53 10.67
C ALA A 45 -2.91 -2.18 10.73
N ASN A 46 -4.20 -2.21 11.04
CA ASN A 46 -5.06 -1.02 11.11
C ASN A 46 -4.71 -0.07 12.27
N GLN A 47 -3.97 -0.55 13.28
CA GLN A 47 -3.46 0.29 14.36
C GLN A 47 -2.18 1.05 13.98
N SER A 48 -1.51 0.66 12.92
CA SER A 48 -0.32 1.38 12.44
C SER A 48 -0.72 2.69 11.79
N GLU A 49 -0.09 3.79 12.19
CA GLU A 49 -0.29 5.12 11.60
C GLU A 49 0.09 5.17 10.11
N PHE A 50 0.92 4.22 9.65
CA PHE A 50 1.39 4.15 8.26
C PHE A 50 0.43 3.40 7.34
N THR A 51 -0.55 2.66 7.87
CA THR A 51 -1.50 1.93 7.04
C THR A 51 -2.47 2.88 6.36
N PHE A 52 -2.30 3.04 5.04
CA PHE A 52 -3.25 3.80 4.23
C PHE A 52 -4.53 3.01 3.97
N ALA A 53 -4.40 1.75 3.56
CA ALA A 53 -5.56 0.86 3.41
C ALA A 53 -5.18 -0.58 3.72
N SER A 54 -6.14 -1.37 4.19
CA SER A 54 -5.99 -2.82 4.32
C SER A 54 -7.28 -3.54 3.94
N PHE A 55 -7.14 -4.68 3.26
CA PHE A 55 -8.27 -5.49 2.80
C PHE A 55 -7.90 -6.95 2.61
N ILE A 56 -8.91 -7.79 2.67
CA ILE A 56 -8.78 -9.23 2.46
C ILE A 56 -8.50 -9.53 0.99
N SER A 57 -7.58 -10.44 0.71
CA SER A 57 -7.27 -10.88 -0.66
C SER A 57 -8.45 -11.57 -1.34
N PRO A 58 -8.49 -11.68 -2.68
CA PRO A 58 -9.58 -12.34 -3.39
C PRO A 58 -9.80 -13.81 -3.03
N SER A 59 -8.76 -14.50 -2.52
CA SER A 59 -8.85 -15.88 -2.04
C SER A 59 -9.53 -16.00 -0.68
N GLY A 60 -9.73 -14.89 0.04
CA GLY A 60 -10.36 -14.87 1.35
C GLY A 60 -9.45 -15.26 2.52
N ASN A 61 -8.20 -15.65 2.26
CA ASN A 61 -7.26 -16.13 3.26
C ASN A 61 -5.91 -15.38 3.26
N GLY A 62 -5.88 -14.18 2.73
CA GLY A 62 -4.72 -13.29 2.72
C GLY A 62 -5.09 -11.87 3.07
N LEU A 63 -4.11 -11.09 3.52
CA LEU A 63 -4.23 -9.68 3.84
C LEU A 63 -3.37 -8.86 2.90
N LYS A 64 -3.93 -7.78 2.39
CA LYS A 64 -3.20 -6.78 1.61
C LYS A 64 -3.18 -5.46 2.38
N ILE A 65 -2.00 -4.84 2.44
CA ILE A 65 -1.78 -3.58 3.14
C ILE A 65 -1.12 -2.60 2.18
N LEU A 66 -1.70 -1.41 2.04
CA LEU A 66 -1.17 -0.31 1.25
C LEU A 66 -0.54 0.72 2.18
N VAL A 67 0.68 1.16 1.84
CA VAL A 67 1.46 2.12 2.62
C VAL A 67 2.00 3.20 1.69
N LYS A 68 1.79 4.47 2.06
CA LYS A 68 2.38 5.62 1.37
C LYS A 68 3.84 5.77 1.80
N ILE A 69 4.73 6.04 0.83
CA ILE A 69 6.17 6.21 1.09
C ILE A 69 6.68 7.53 0.49
N ASN A 70 7.80 8.03 0.97
CA ASN A 70 8.48 9.21 0.43
C ASN A 70 9.68 8.86 -0.47
N SER A 71 9.66 7.68 -1.09
CA SER A 71 10.71 7.20 -1.98
C SER A 71 10.38 7.49 -3.44
N ASP A 72 11.43 7.56 -4.25
CA ASP A 72 11.33 7.53 -5.70
C ASP A 72 11.33 6.09 -6.24
N LYS A 73 11.10 5.95 -7.54
CA LYS A 73 11.09 4.65 -8.21
C LYS A 73 12.42 3.90 -8.10
N ALA A 74 13.56 4.60 -8.15
CA ALA A 74 14.88 3.96 -8.12
C ALA A 74 15.13 3.26 -6.78
N ASN A 75 14.58 3.81 -5.70
CA ASN A 75 14.71 3.33 -4.33
C ASN A 75 13.50 2.51 -3.84
N HIS A 76 12.55 2.17 -4.74
CA HIS A 76 11.32 1.44 -4.38
C HIS A 76 11.59 0.12 -3.64
N LYS A 77 12.59 -0.65 -4.12
CA LYS A 77 12.95 -1.94 -3.52
C LYS A 77 13.46 -1.79 -2.09
N GLU A 78 14.30 -0.80 -1.86
CA GLU A 78 14.85 -0.49 -0.53
C GLU A 78 13.75 -0.03 0.41
N ALA A 79 12.87 0.85 -0.07
CA ALA A 79 11.70 1.30 0.67
C ALA A 79 10.75 0.13 1.01
N PHE A 80 10.52 -0.80 0.05
CA PHE A 80 9.74 -2.01 0.29
C PHE A 80 10.33 -2.84 1.44
N LEU A 81 11.63 -3.06 1.46
CA LEU A 81 12.28 -3.86 2.51
C LEU A 81 12.14 -3.21 3.90
N LEU A 82 12.20 -1.88 3.99
CA LEU A 82 11.99 -1.17 5.26
C LEU A 82 10.54 -1.29 5.74
N VAL A 83 9.57 -1.09 4.85
CA VAL A 83 8.14 -1.25 5.15
C VAL A 83 7.83 -2.70 5.52
N GLN A 84 8.37 -3.67 4.78
CA GLN A 84 8.24 -5.10 5.08
C GLN A 84 8.73 -5.40 6.50
N ALA A 85 9.95 -5.01 6.85
CA ALA A 85 10.53 -5.26 8.17
C ALA A 85 9.69 -4.64 9.29
N HIS A 86 9.16 -3.44 9.08
CA HIS A 86 8.26 -2.78 10.04
C HIS A 86 7.00 -3.62 10.29
N TYR A 87 6.29 -4.03 9.23
CA TYR A 87 5.06 -4.80 9.38
C TYR A 87 5.30 -6.23 9.84
N GLU A 88 6.37 -6.90 9.43
CA GLU A 88 6.77 -8.21 9.98
C GLU A 88 7.04 -8.13 11.48
N SER A 89 7.60 -7.01 11.96
CA SER A 89 7.83 -6.80 13.40
C SER A 89 6.53 -6.63 14.20
N ILE A 90 5.48 -6.03 13.60
CA ILE A 90 4.17 -5.81 14.22
C ILE A 90 3.32 -7.09 14.15
N LEU A 91 3.24 -7.68 12.96
CA LEU A 91 2.32 -8.78 12.66
C LEU A 91 2.85 -10.13 13.12
N LYS A 92 4.17 -10.27 13.26
CA LYS A 92 4.88 -11.54 13.50
C LYS A 92 4.58 -12.60 12.42
N LEU A 93 4.37 -12.15 11.19
CA LEU A 93 4.05 -12.96 10.01
C LEU A 93 5.04 -12.63 8.89
N GLU A 94 5.34 -13.61 8.03
CA GLU A 94 6.16 -13.40 6.85
C GLU A 94 5.34 -12.72 5.75
N ILE A 95 5.93 -11.72 5.10
CA ILE A 95 5.34 -10.95 4.01
C ILE A 95 5.92 -11.40 2.68
N ASP A 96 5.09 -11.57 1.64
CA ASP A 96 5.54 -11.93 0.30
C ASP A 96 6.47 -10.87 -0.28
N LYS A 97 7.68 -11.31 -0.61
CA LYS A 97 8.75 -10.47 -1.16
C LYS A 97 8.51 -10.00 -2.59
N SER A 98 7.48 -10.50 -3.26
CA SER A 98 7.18 -10.11 -4.66
C SER A 98 6.69 -8.67 -4.79
N GLY A 99 6.20 -8.05 -3.71
CA GLY A 99 5.80 -6.64 -3.67
C GLY A 99 6.94 -5.63 -3.87
N LYS A 100 8.21 -6.09 -3.83
CA LYS A 100 9.38 -5.27 -4.18
C LYS A 100 9.45 -4.88 -5.65
N ASP A 101 8.67 -5.54 -6.52
CA ASP A 101 8.58 -5.20 -7.93
C ASP A 101 7.53 -4.10 -8.13
N VAL A 102 7.96 -2.97 -8.64
CA VAL A 102 7.11 -1.82 -8.95
C VAL A 102 5.94 -2.17 -9.89
N THR A 103 6.13 -3.18 -10.75
CA THR A 103 5.10 -3.65 -11.69
C THR A 103 4.10 -4.64 -11.08
N ARG A 104 4.19 -4.86 -9.75
CA ARG A 104 3.33 -5.81 -9.04
C ARG A 104 1.86 -5.51 -9.28
N LEU A 105 1.12 -6.53 -9.72
CA LEU A 105 -0.34 -6.47 -9.82
C LEU A 105 -0.99 -6.80 -8.49
N CYS A 106 -2.00 -6.02 -8.17
CA CYS A 106 -2.97 -6.33 -7.13
C CYS A 106 -4.34 -6.62 -7.77
N PHE A 107 -4.88 -7.79 -7.54
CA PHE A 107 -6.24 -8.11 -7.96
C PHE A 107 -7.27 -7.42 -7.08
N TYR A 108 -8.37 -6.97 -7.68
CA TYR A 108 -9.51 -6.46 -6.94
C TYR A 108 -10.07 -7.53 -6.02
N SER A 109 -10.43 -7.11 -4.82
CA SER A 109 -11.07 -7.95 -3.82
C SER A 109 -12.33 -7.24 -3.29
N TRP A 110 -13.25 -8.03 -2.79
CA TRP A 110 -14.40 -7.55 -2.03
C TRP A 110 -14.09 -7.75 -0.54
N ASP A 111 -14.12 -6.67 0.23
CA ASP A 111 -14.02 -6.71 1.69
C ASP A 111 -14.98 -5.68 2.28
N GLU A 112 -16.04 -6.16 2.93
CA GLU A 112 -17.06 -5.31 3.57
C GLU A 112 -16.46 -4.43 4.68
N ASN A 113 -15.36 -4.88 5.26
CA ASN A 113 -14.63 -4.19 6.32
C ASN A 113 -13.30 -3.61 5.82
N LEU A 114 -13.26 -3.17 4.56
CA LEU A 114 -12.10 -2.44 4.04
C LEU A 114 -11.72 -1.31 5.02
N TYR A 115 -10.46 -1.29 5.43
CA TYR A 115 -9.91 -0.18 6.21
C TYR A 115 -9.30 0.86 5.27
N LEU A 116 -9.62 2.13 5.49
CA LEU A 116 -9.04 3.26 4.77
C LEU A 116 -8.72 4.38 5.77
N ASN A 117 -7.47 4.85 5.75
CA ASN A 117 -7.01 6.02 6.51
C ASN A 117 -6.40 7.04 5.55
N GLU A 118 -7.17 8.01 5.12
CA GLU A 118 -6.69 9.07 4.21
C GLU A 118 -5.58 9.92 4.83
N ASN A 119 -5.56 10.02 6.18
CA ASN A 119 -4.58 10.75 6.97
C ASN A 119 -3.37 9.89 7.39
N ALA A 120 -3.18 8.72 6.77
CA ALA A 120 -2.05 7.87 7.10
C ALA A 120 -0.72 8.64 6.94
N THR A 121 0.14 8.49 7.93
CA THR A 121 1.49 9.05 7.92
C THR A 121 2.30 8.41 6.78
N VAL A 122 3.03 9.23 6.04
CA VAL A 122 3.93 8.75 4.98
C VAL A 122 5.12 8.06 5.63
N PHE A 123 5.36 6.80 5.28
CA PHE A 123 6.50 6.05 5.79
C PHE A 123 7.81 6.61 5.23
N ALA A 124 8.69 7.12 6.12
CA ALA A 124 9.97 7.66 5.71
C ALA A 124 10.95 6.52 5.37
N SER A 125 11.31 6.42 4.09
CA SER A 125 12.25 5.42 3.57
C SER A 125 13.68 5.96 3.42
N GLU A 126 14.03 7.00 4.18
CA GLU A 126 15.39 7.54 4.13
C GLU A 126 16.39 6.50 4.69
N THR A 127 17.14 5.90 3.80
CA THR A 127 18.43 5.32 4.14
C THR A 127 19.36 6.48 4.51
N LYS A 128 19.42 6.83 5.79
CA LYS A 128 20.47 7.74 6.28
C LYS A 128 21.82 7.06 6.09
N GLN A 129 22.43 7.35 4.97
CA GLN A 129 23.85 7.21 4.84
C GLN A 129 24.51 8.36 5.63
N SER A 130 25.21 7.98 6.68
CA SER A 130 26.06 8.76 7.56
C SER A 130 25.56 8.95 8.98
N CYS A 131 26.02 8.07 9.87
CA CYS A 131 26.35 8.43 11.24
C CYS A 131 27.42 9.52 11.19
N GLN A 132 27.05 10.77 11.46
CA GLN A 132 27.93 11.70 12.19
C GLN A 132 27.05 12.64 13.01
N ALA A 133 27.41 12.62 14.29
CA ALA A 133 26.83 13.47 15.31
C ALA A 133 26.93 14.96 14.92
N GLU A 134 25.84 15.69 15.08
CA GLU A 134 25.91 16.93 15.87
C GLU A 134 24.51 17.47 16.18
N LEU A 135 24.42 17.85 17.38
CA LEU A 135 23.36 18.48 18.14
C LEU A 135 22.92 19.82 17.50
N ILE A 136 21.61 20.15 17.71
CA ILE A 136 21.04 21.49 17.85
C ILE A 136 20.53 22.19 16.56
N LYS A 137 19.23 22.28 16.42
CA LYS A 137 18.29 23.41 16.43
C LYS A 137 17.07 23.15 15.55
N ALA A 138 15.89 23.17 16.16
CA ALA A 138 14.60 23.38 15.49
C ALA A 138 14.46 24.89 15.15
N PRO A 139 13.41 25.31 14.44
CA PRO A 139 12.59 24.70 13.41
C PRO A 139 12.60 25.54 12.11
N THR A 140 12.43 24.96 10.96
CA THR A 140 12.01 25.72 9.80
C THR A 140 10.94 24.93 9.05
N THR A 141 9.75 25.46 9.06
CA THR A 141 8.61 25.13 8.24
C THR A 141 9.00 24.89 6.79
N LEU A 142 9.11 23.65 6.39
CA LEU A 142 9.11 23.28 4.98
C LEU A 142 7.67 23.11 4.53
N ASN A 143 7.20 24.11 3.76
CA ASN A 143 5.98 24.01 2.98
C ASN A 143 6.09 22.84 1.99
N PHE A 144 5.62 21.67 2.40
CA PHE A 144 5.38 20.57 1.50
C PHE A 144 4.04 20.83 0.81
N LYS A 145 4.07 21.18 -0.46
CA LYS A 145 2.88 21.06 -1.32
C LYS A 145 2.63 19.58 -1.52
N PRO A 146 1.48 19.04 -1.08
CA PRO A 146 1.07 17.70 -1.46
C PRO A 146 0.54 17.77 -2.90
N GLU A 147 1.39 17.60 -3.89
CA GLU A 147 0.93 17.33 -5.23
C GLU A 147 0.64 15.83 -5.33
N THR A 148 -0.60 15.54 -5.06
CA THR A 148 -1.50 14.60 -5.71
C THR A 148 -1.04 13.14 -5.86
N LEU A 149 -1.00 12.38 -4.76
CA LEU A 149 -1.62 11.06 -4.86
C LEU A 149 -3.14 11.33 -4.93
N ASN A 150 -3.72 11.08 -6.09
CA ASN A 150 -5.16 11.22 -6.24
C ASN A 150 -5.83 10.09 -5.45
N SER A 151 -5.91 10.28 -4.10
CA SER A 151 -6.61 9.41 -3.16
C SER A 151 -8.04 9.16 -3.65
N GLU A 152 -8.62 10.15 -4.33
CA GLU A 152 -9.92 10.09 -4.98
C GLU A 152 -9.95 9.08 -6.16
N ALA A 153 -8.87 8.90 -6.91
CA ALA A 153 -8.82 7.92 -7.98
C ALA A 153 -8.71 6.48 -7.43
N LEU A 154 -7.93 6.26 -6.37
CA LEU A 154 -7.87 4.96 -5.69
C LEU A 154 -9.18 4.65 -4.96
N TYR A 155 -9.73 5.63 -4.24
CA TYR A 155 -11.01 5.54 -3.55
C TYR A 155 -12.16 5.30 -4.53
N ASN A 156 -12.26 6.11 -5.59
CA ASN A 156 -13.29 5.94 -6.63
C ASN A 156 -13.12 4.64 -7.41
N HIS A 157 -11.90 4.11 -7.55
CA HIS A 157 -11.66 2.82 -8.18
C HIS A 157 -12.12 1.67 -7.29
N CYS A 158 -11.86 1.73 -6.00
CA CYS A 158 -12.35 0.75 -5.03
C CYS A 158 -13.88 0.83 -4.85
N ILE A 159 -14.45 2.01 -4.71
CA ILE A 159 -15.91 2.19 -4.49
C ILE A 159 -16.74 1.91 -5.74
N LYS A 160 -16.36 2.41 -6.92
CA LYS A 160 -17.10 2.13 -8.17
C LYS A 160 -17.15 0.66 -8.52
N PHE A 161 -16.18 -0.13 -8.05
CA PHE A 161 -16.22 -1.57 -8.24
C PHE A 161 -17.18 -2.26 -7.27
N THR A 162 -17.28 -1.78 -6.02
CA THR A 162 -18.24 -2.28 -5.04
C THR A 162 -19.69 -2.01 -5.46
N GLU A 163 -19.98 -0.80 -5.96
CA GLU A 163 -21.33 -0.43 -6.45
C GLU A 163 -21.77 -1.27 -7.66
N LYS A 164 -20.86 -1.56 -8.59
CA LYS A 164 -21.17 -2.43 -9.75
C LYS A 164 -21.48 -3.88 -9.36
N LYS A 165 -20.86 -4.41 -8.29
CA LYS A 165 -21.12 -5.78 -7.82
C LYS A 165 -22.47 -5.92 -7.13
N VAL A 166 -22.91 -4.88 -6.41
CA VAL A 166 -24.24 -4.85 -5.76
C VAL A 166 -25.35 -4.87 -6.80
N GLN A 167 -25.17 -4.25 -7.97
CA GLN A 167 -26.16 -4.29 -9.05
C GLN A 167 -26.29 -5.67 -9.72
N PHE A 168 -25.23 -6.51 -9.69
CA PHE A 168 -25.27 -7.84 -10.29
C PHE A 168 -25.95 -8.90 -9.41
N VAL A 169 -26.09 -8.70 -8.11
CA VAL A 169 -26.75 -9.63 -7.19
C VAL A 169 -28.26 -9.42 -7.12
N ASN A 170 -28.75 -8.23 -7.49
CA ASN A 170 -30.18 -7.89 -7.48
C ASN A 170 -30.89 -8.08 -8.84
N GLY A 171 -30.25 -8.71 -9.82
CA GLY A 171 -30.72 -8.88 -11.20
C GLY A 171 -30.86 -10.33 -11.64
N SER A 172 -31.29 -11.23 -10.76
CA SER A 172 -31.70 -12.60 -11.14
C SER A 172 -32.92 -13.04 -10.34
#